data_5fae09a448620e8cd0eb12cfadc8b8ad
#
_entry.id   5fae09a448620e8cd0eb12cfadc8b8ad
#
_cell.length_a   1.000
_cell.length_b   1.000
_cell.length_c   1.000
_cell.angle_alpha   90.00
_cell.angle_beta   90.00
_cell.angle_gamma   90.00
#
_symmetry.space_group_name_H-M   'P 1'
#
loop_
_entity.id
_entity.type
_entity.pdbx_description
1 polymer ?
#
loop_
_entity_poly.entity_id
_entity_poly.type
_entity_poly.pdbx_seq_one_letter_code
_entity_poly.pdbx_strand_id
1 'polypeptide(L)'
;MGEPNEPPVNIMEDKAALDSICSLNQPKISAVLDRLHGEASRQVGGLARLLALALVDAVLRRRISSAEEARRLKHIYVPTSRKQGTFLYLIARSVAACRIVEFGTSFAVSTIYLAAAVRDNGGGCVIGSEFEPTKVAKARENVAQAGLGDLVEIREGDAQETLRNLEGTVDMVFVDGHKDLYLSILKMLTPRLRKGAVVVADNIYTFRRTLAPYVRYISDSRNGFNSVVLHLKDGTAYSVRL
;
A
#
# COMPACT_ATOMS: atom_id res chain seq x y z
N MET A 1 9.17 41.77 37.84
CA MET A 1 9.93 41.16 36.73
C MET A 1 8.89 40.63 35.78
N GLY A 2 8.65 41.31 34.65
CA GLY A 2 7.68 40.88 33.64
C GLY A 2 8.33 39.81 32.80
N GLU A 3 7.57 38.72 32.56
CA GLU A 3 7.97 37.70 31.59
C GLU A 3 8.13 38.34 30.21
N PRO A 4 9.14 37.92 29.40
CA PRO A 4 9.26 38.40 28.04
C PRO A 4 8.05 37.91 27.23
N ASN A 5 7.32 38.85 26.64
CA ASN A 5 6.21 38.62 25.73
C ASN A 5 6.78 37.90 24.50
N GLU A 6 6.60 36.59 24.39
CA GLU A 6 6.93 35.87 23.16
C GLU A 6 6.08 36.46 22.01
N PRO A 7 6.68 36.72 20.85
CA PRO A 7 5.91 37.25 19.71
C PRO A 7 4.88 36.20 19.30
N PRO A 8 3.68 36.58 18.83
CA PRO A 8 2.66 35.65 18.38
C PRO A 8 3.21 34.79 17.25
N VAL A 9 3.11 33.46 17.41
CA VAL A 9 3.50 32.46 16.41
C VAL A 9 2.74 32.77 15.12
N ASN A 10 3.46 33.04 14.03
CA ASN A 10 2.86 33.34 12.73
C ASN A 10 2.39 32.05 12.06
N ILE A 11 1.15 31.66 12.32
CA ILE A 11 0.54 30.41 11.85
C ILE A 11 0.62 30.23 10.31
N MET A 12 0.74 31.31 9.54
CA MET A 12 0.86 31.24 8.07
C MET A 12 2.27 30.84 7.62
N GLU A 13 3.32 31.36 8.26
CA GLU A 13 4.72 30.97 7.99
C GLU A 13 4.98 29.55 8.49
N ASP A 14 4.42 29.17 9.64
CA ASP A 14 4.48 27.83 10.17
C ASP A 14 3.77 26.80 9.27
N LYS A 15 2.64 27.18 8.64
CA LYS A 15 1.94 26.28 7.72
C LYS A 15 2.77 25.97 6.47
N ALA A 16 3.40 26.97 5.85
CA ALA A 16 4.27 26.78 4.70
C ALA A 16 5.51 25.93 5.06
N ALA A 17 6.06 26.12 6.25
CA ALA A 17 7.16 25.32 6.77
C ALA A 17 6.71 23.86 7.05
N LEU A 18 5.53 23.66 7.66
CA LEU A 18 4.95 22.33 7.90
C LEU A 18 4.60 21.61 6.59
N ASP A 19 4.09 22.33 5.59
CA ASP A 19 3.81 21.78 4.25
C ASP A 19 5.09 21.37 3.52
N SER A 20 6.24 22.00 3.85
CA SER A 20 7.55 21.61 3.31
C SER A 20 8.13 20.33 3.96
N ILE A 21 7.75 20.03 5.19
CA ILE A 21 8.25 18.88 5.97
C ILE A 21 7.51 17.59 5.65
N CYS A 22 6.23 17.68 5.23
CA CYS A 22 5.39 16.52 4.94
C CYS A 22 4.97 16.51 3.47
N SER A 23 5.54 15.58 2.69
CA SER A 23 5.22 15.45 1.26
C SER A 23 3.74 15.22 0.97
N LEU A 24 2.96 14.63 1.90
CA LEU A 24 1.51 14.43 1.71
C LEU A 24 0.75 15.76 1.59
N ASN A 25 1.27 16.85 2.19
CA ASN A 25 0.67 18.18 2.13
C ASN A 25 1.05 18.95 0.87
N GLN A 26 2.03 18.46 0.10
CA GLN A 26 2.43 19.13 -1.14
C GLN A 26 1.27 19.17 -2.15
N PRO A 27 1.01 20.32 -2.81
CA PRO A 27 -0.17 20.50 -3.67
C PRO A 27 -0.31 19.45 -4.77
N LYS A 28 0.79 18.99 -5.38
CA LYS A 28 0.76 17.96 -6.43
C LYS A 28 0.29 16.62 -5.89
N ILE A 29 0.80 16.21 -4.73
CA ILE A 29 0.46 14.91 -4.11
C ILE A 29 -0.96 14.92 -3.60
N SER A 30 -1.34 15.96 -2.83
CA SER A 30 -2.70 16.08 -2.29
C SER A 30 -3.76 16.13 -3.39
N ALA A 31 -3.54 16.91 -4.47
CA ALA A 31 -4.46 16.99 -5.60
C ALA A 31 -4.66 15.65 -6.31
N VAL A 32 -3.59 14.88 -6.53
CA VAL A 32 -3.69 13.55 -7.14
C VAL A 32 -4.44 12.58 -6.22
N LEU A 33 -4.12 12.56 -4.91
CA LEU A 33 -4.83 11.72 -3.94
C LEU A 33 -6.31 12.10 -3.84
N ASP A 34 -6.65 13.40 -3.83
CA ASP A 34 -8.02 13.89 -3.80
C ASP A 34 -8.80 13.44 -5.03
N ARG A 35 -8.22 13.57 -6.21
CA ARG A 35 -8.80 13.08 -7.46
C ARG A 35 -9.04 11.57 -7.41
N LEU A 36 -8.04 10.77 -7.04
CA LEU A 36 -8.14 9.31 -7.01
C LEU A 36 -9.20 8.82 -6.00
N HIS A 37 -9.24 9.40 -4.81
CA HIS A 37 -10.29 9.09 -3.83
C HIS A 37 -11.68 9.55 -4.29
N GLY A 38 -11.78 10.68 -4.99
CA GLY A 38 -13.02 11.17 -5.58
C GLY A 38 -13.52 10.26 -6.72
N GLU A 39 -12.65 9.80 -7.60
CA GLU A 39 -12.98 8.84 -8.66
C GLU A 39 -13.50 7.52 -8.09
N ALA A 40 -12.86 7.00 -7.04
CA ALA A 40 -13.28 5.77 -6.36
C ALA A 40 -14.67 5.90 -5.73
N SER A 41 -14.96 7.02 -5.07
CA SER A 41 -16.26 7.24 -4.43
C SER A 41 -17.45 7.34 -5.44
N ARG A 42 -17.17 7.69 -6.70
CA ARG A 42 -18.18 7.76 -7.77
C ARG A 42 -18.50 6.41 -8.40
N GLN A 43 -17.69 5.38 -8.14
CA GLN A 43 -17.84 4.04 -8.77
C GLN A 43 -18.73 3.07 -7.99
N VAL A 44 -19.73 3.54 -7.27
CA VAL A 44 -20.65 2.71 -6.47
C VAL A 44 -21.30 1.59 -7.30
N GLY A 45 -21.64 1.87 -8.58
CA GLY A 45 -22.21 0.87 -9.49
C GLY A 45 -21.24 -0.27 -9.87
N GLY A 46 -19.93 0.02 -9.94
CA GLY A 46 -18.89 -0.99 -10.19
C GLY A 46 -18.75 -1.97 -9.03
N LEU A 47 -18.82 -1.48 -7.80
CA LEU A 47 -18.75 -2.31 -6.60
C LEU A 47 -19.98 -3.25 -6.48
N ALA A 48 -21.18 -2.76 -6.77
CA ALA A 48 -22.39 -3.59 -6.80
C ALA A 48 -22.27 -4.73 -7.82
N ARG A 49 -21.73 -4.46 -9.01
CA ARG A 49 -21.46 -5.48 -10.04
C ARG A 49 -20.46 -6.52 -9.57
N LEU A 50 -19.38 -6.11 -8.87
CA LEU A 50 -18.40 -7.05 -8.30
C LEU A 50 -19.02 -7.96 -7.25
N LEU A 51 -19.83 -7.40 -6.35
CA LEU A 51 -20.55 -8.19 -5.33
C LEU A 51 -21.47 -9.21 -5.95
N ALA A 52 -22.20 -8.84 -7.02
CA ALA A 52 -23.04 -9.77 -7.76
C ALA A 52 -22.23 -10.90 -8.40
N LEU A 53 -21.09 -10.61 -9.04
CA LEU A 53 -20.19 -11.61 -9.62
C LEU A 53 -19.58 -12.52 -8.55
N ALA A 54 -19.13 -11.96 -7.44
CA ALA A 54 -18.60 -12.74 -6.32
C ALA A 54 -19.65 -13.67 -5.71
N LEU A 55 -20.92 -13.25 -5.63
CA LEU A 55 -22.02 -14.08 -5.18
C LEU A 55 -22.28 -15.25 -6.14
N VAL A 56 -22.27 -14.99 -7.45
CA VAL A 56 -22.41 -16.03 -8.48
C VAL A 56 -21.27 -17.04 -8.39
N ASP A 57 -20.02 -16.60 -8.26
CA ASP A 57 -18.86 -17.49 -8.12
C ASP A 57 -18.95 -18.32 -6.82
N ALA A 58 -19.39 -17.72 -5.73
CA ALA A 58 -19.60 -18.41 -4.46
C ALA A 58 -20.68 -19.50 -4.56
N VAL A 59 -21.82 -19.18 -5.21
CA VAL A 59 -22.91 -20.16 -5.45
C VAL A 59 -22.45 -21.29 -6.34
N LEU A 60 -21.68 -20.97 -7.40
CA LEU A 60 -21.16 -21.96 -8.34
C LEU A 60 -19.88 -22.66 -7.84
N ARG A 61 -19.40 -22.32 -6.64
CA ARG A 61 -18.12 -22.82 -6.07
C ARG A 61 -16.93 -22.68 -7.02
N ARG A 62 -16.97 -21.65 -7.88
CA ARG A 62 -15.87 -21.36 -8.83
C ARG A 62 -14.69 -20.73 -8.10
N ARG A 63 -13.48 -21.26 -8.34
CA ARG A 63 -12.24 -20.58 -8.03
C ARG A 63 -11.84 -19.77 -9.26
N ILE A 64 -11.76 -18.46 -9.12
CA ILE A 64 -11.26 -17.58 -10.18
C ILE A 64 -9.74 -17.48 -10.07
N SER A 65 -9.06 -17.47 -11.22
CA SER A 65 -7.61 -17.24 -11.25
C SER A 65 -7.28 -15.77 -10.98
N SER A 66 -6.04 -15.48 -10.55
CA SER A 66 -5.55 -14.12 -10.39
C SER A 66 -5.70 -13.28 -11.67
N ALA A 67 -5.49 -13.88 -12.84
CA ALA A 67 -5.67 -13.24 -14.14
C ALA A 67 -7.14 -12.89 -14.44
N GLU A 68 -8.08 -13.72 -14.03
CA GLU A 68 -9.52 -13.44 -14.22
C GLU A 68 -10.01 -12.38 -13.23
N GLU A 69 -9.55 -12.42 -11.97
CA GLU A 69 -9.82 -11.39 -10.97
C GLU A 69 -9.27 -10.03 -11.43
N ALA A 70 -8.02 -9.98 -11.90
CA ALA A 70 -7.43 -8.76 -12.43
C ALA A 70 -8.25 -8.17 -13.60
N ARG A 71 -8.72 -9.02 -14.52
CA ARG A 71 -9.60 -8.59 -15.63
C ARG A 71 -10.94 -8.02 -15.16
N ARG A 72 -11.57 -8.64 -14.15
CA ARG A 72 -12.84 -8.16 -13.57
C ARG A 72 -12.66 -6.83 -12.85
N LEU A 73 -11.51 -6.64 -12.20
CA LEU A 73 -11.15 -5.43 -11.46
C LEU A 73 -10.50 -4.35 -12.34
N LYS A 74 -10.33 -4.59 -13.64
CA LYS A 74 -9.59 -3.73 -14.58
C LYS A 74 -9.95 -2.24 -14.49
N HIS A 75 -11.25 -1.92 -14.35
CA HIS A 75 -11.75 -0.56 -14.30
C HIS A 75 -12.31 -0.17 -12.92
N ILE A 76 -12.11 -1.02 -11.92
CA ILE A 76 -12.71 -0.80 -10.61
C ILE A 76 -11.65 -0.31 -9.65
N TYR A 77 -11.89 0.88 -9.12
CA TYR A 77 -11.12 1.46 -8.06
C TYR A 77 -11.56 0.88 -6.72
N VAL A 78 -10.72 0.08 -6.08
CA VAL A 78 -10.86 -0.29 -4.67
C VAL A 78 -9.65 0.28 -3.95
N PRO A 79 -9.64 1.59 -3.66
CA PRO A 79 -8.44 2.22 -3.13
C PRO A 79 -8.27 1.91 -1.66
N THR A 80 -7.02 1.92 -1.24
CA THR A 80 -6.63 2.15 0.15
C THR A 80 -7.33 3.41 0.66
N SER A 81 -8.01 3.34 1.81
CA SER A 81 -8.68 4.52 2.40
C SER A 81 -7.64 5.57 2.82
N ARG A 82 -8.06 6.85 2.96
CA ARG A 82 -7.17 7.92 3.43
C ARG A 82 -6.53 7.57 4.78
N LYS A 83 -7.31 7.04 5.73
CA LYS A 83 -6.79 6.61 7.05
C LYS A 83 -5.71 5.54 6.91
N GLN A 84 -5.94 4.56 6.05
CA GLN A 84 -4.97 3.49 5.82
C GLN A 84 -3.74 3.98 5.06
N GLY A 85 -3.91 4.85 4.05
CA GLY A 85 -2.80 5.47 3.35
C GLY A 85 -1.91 6.30 4.30
N THR A 86 -2.53 7.13 5.15
CA THR A 86 -1.81 7.87 6.19
C THR A 86 -1.10 6.93 7.17
N PHE A 87 -1.74 5.82 7.56
CA PHE A 87 -1.12 4.80 8.42
C PHE A 87 0.12 4.17 7.75
N LEU A 88 0.04 3.81 6.46
CA LEU A 88 1.18 3.30 5.70
C LEU A 88 2.33 4.31 5.64
N TYR A 89 2.02 5.58 5.36
CA TYR A 89 3.00 6.66 5.39
C TYR A 89 3.68 6.77 6.75
N LEU A 90 2.90 6.83 7.85
CA LEU A 90 3.44 6.98 9.21
C LEU A 90 4.32 5.78 9.61
N ILE A 91 3.94 4.56 9.25
CA ILE A 91 4.77 3.37 9.50
C ILE A 91 6.07 3.46 8.71
N ALA A 92 6.01 3.75 7.41
CA ALA A 92 7.20 3.89 6.58
C ALA A 92 8.16 4.96 7.12
N ARG A 93 7.61 6.07 7.65
CA ARG A 93 8.38 7.12 8.34
C ARG A 93 9.00 6.62 9.64
N SER A 94 8.23 5.90 10.48
CA SER A 94 8.67 5.44 11.80
C SER A 94 9.82 4.43 11.76
N VAL A 95 9.91 3.66 10.68
CA VAL A 95 11.01 2.69 10.46
C VAL A 95 12.08 3.21 9.50
N ALA A 96 12.02 4.49 9.12
CA ALA A 96 12.90 5.13 8.15
C ALA A 96 13.06 4.30 6.86
N ALA A 97 11.92 3.78 6.33
CA ALA A 97 11.94 2.90 5.18
C ALA A 97 12.39 3.64 3.92
N CYS A 98 13.49 3.18 3.31
CA CYS A 98 14.01 3.68 2.04
C CYS A 98 13.71 2.71 0.89
N ARG A 99 13.53 1.41 1.17
CA ARG A 99 13.19 0.41 0.16
C ARG A 99 11.92 -0.34 0.55
N ILE A 100 10.84 -0.04 -0.18
CA ILE A 100 9.51 -0.59 0.07
C ILE A 100 9.10 -1.46 -1.10
N VAL A 101 8.51 -2.63 -0.82
CA VAL A 101 7.92 -3.51 -1.85
C VAL A 101 6.40 -3.51 -1.66
N GLU A 102 5.66 -3.32 -2.74
CA GLU A 102 4.21 -3.35 -2.77
C GLU A 102 3.70 -4.45 -3.69
N PHE A 103 2.92 -5.35 -3.15
CA PHE A 103 2.19 -6.35 -3.93
C PHE A 103 0.75 -5.92 -4.12
N GLY A 104 0.40 -5.52 -5.35
CA GLY A 104 -0.92 -5.01 -5.72
C GLY A 104 -0.97 -3.48 -5.81
N THR A 105 -0.25 -2.91 -6.76
CA THR A 105 -0.14 -1.45 -6.97
C THR A 105 -1.47 -0.81 -7.42
N SER A 106 -2.29 -1.54 -8.20
CA SER A 106 -3.56 -1.03 -8.74
C SER A 106 -3.37 0.33 -9.44
N PHE A 107 -4.05 1.38 -9.00
CA PHE A 107 -3.94 2.75 -9.53
C PHE A 107 -2.93 3.62 -8.77
N ALA A 108 -2.06 3.02 -7.96
CA ALA A 108 -0.99 3.64 -7.18
C ALA A 108 -1.45 4.57 -6.03
N VAL A 109 -2.64 4.36 -5.43
CA VAL A 109 -3.05 5.18 -4.29
C VAL A 109 -2.13 4.95 -3.10
N SER A 110 -1.97 3.71 -2.64
CA SER A 110 -1.04 3.32 -1.57
C SER A 110 0.41 3.63 -1.93
N THR A 111 0.79 3.38 -3.18
CA THR A 111 2.13 3.66 -3.71
C THR A 111 2.52 5.13 -3.52
N ILE A 112 1.58 6.08 -3.76
CA ILE A 112 1.82 7.52 -3.58
C ILE A 112 2.07 7.85 -2.10
N TYR A 113 1.31 7.26 -1.14
CA TYR A 113 1.57 7.43 0.28
C TYR A 113 2.95 6.88 0.69
N LEU A 114 3.31 5.69 0.19
CA LEU A 114 4.60 5.05 0.46
C LEU A 114 5.75 5.85 -0.15
N ALA A 115 5.62 6.32 -1.39
CA ALA A 115 6.64 7.11 -2.06
C ALA A 115 6.83 8.49 -1.42
N ALA A 116 5.74 9.12 -0.92
CA ALA A 116 5.85 10.34 -0.12
C ALA A 116 6.66 10.10 1.15
N ALA A 117 6.44 8.97 1.84
CA ALA A 117 7.24 8.61 3.01
C ALA A 117 8.72 8.37 2.68
N VAL A 118 9.00 7.67 1.58
CA VAL A 118 10.38 7.44 1.09
C VAL A 118 11.08 8.77 0.77
N ARG A 119 10.39 9.71 0.13
CA ARG A 119 10.91 11.08 -0.10
C ARG A 119 11.30 11.75 1.20
N ASP A 120 10.40 11.73 2.18
CA ASP A 120 10.58 12.39 3.47
C ASP A 120 11.61 11.66 4.37
N ASN A 121 11.98 10.43 4.02
CA ASN A 121 13.07 9.68 4.65
C ASN A 121 14.45 9.96 3.99
N GLY A 122 14.51 10.86 3.02
CA GLY A 122 15.74 11.21 2.33
C GLY A 122 15.99 10.48 1.01
N GLY A 123 14.98 9.77 0.48
CA GLY A 123 15.03 9.08 -0.79
C GLY A 123 15.02 7.55 -0.67
N GLY A 124 15.06 6.89 -1.82
CA GLY A 124 14.97 5.43 -1.94
C GLY A 124 14.05 5.00 -3.07
N CYS A 125 13.37 3.85 -2.92
CA CYS A 125 12.51 3.31 -3.97
C CYS A 125 11.31 2.53 -3.41
N VAL A 126 10.12 2.74 -3.99
CA VAL A 126 8.97 1.86 -3.87
C VAL A 126 8.88 0.99 -5.11
N ILE A 127 8.97 -0.33 -4.95
CA ILE A 127 8.86 -1.31 -6.02
C ILE A 127 7.47 -1.92 -5.95
N GLY A 128 6.59 -1.50 -6.84
CA GLY A 128 5.23 -2.01 -6.97
C GLY A 128 5.11 -3.12 -8.02
N SER A 129 4.24 -4.10 -7.80
CA SER A 129 3.88 -5.12 -8.79
C SER A 129 2.39 -5.06 -9.09
N GLU A 130 2.05 -5.00 -10.38
CA GLU A 130 0.67 -4.99 -10.87
C GLU A 130 0.53 -5.88 -12.11
N PHE A 131 -0.51 -6.72 -12.09
CA PHE A 131 -0.73 -7.70 -13.15
C PHE A 131 -1.43 -7.12 -14.38
N GLU A 132 -2.31 -6.13 -14.20
CA GLU A 132 -3.16 -5.61 -15.27
C GLU A 132 -2.49 -4.43 -16.00
N PRO A 133 -2.13 -4.56 -17.30
CA PRO A 133 -1.36 -3.54 -18.02
C PRO A 133 -2.00 -2.15 -18.04
N THR A 134 -3.35 -2.09 -18.10
CA THR A 134 -4.05 -0.80 -18.11
C THR A 134 -3.97 -0.09 -16.76
N LYS A 135 -3.92 -0.84 -15.65
CA LYS A 135 -3.67 -0.29 -14.32
C LYS A 135 -2.23 0.17 -14.19
N VAL A 136 -1.27 -0.61 -14.70
CA VAL A 136 0.16 -0.23 -14.72
C VAL A 136 0.36 1.11 -15.42
N ALA A 137 -0.20 1.28 -16.62
CA ALA A 137 -0.11 2.54 -17.36
C ALA A 137 -0.69 3.70 -16.55
N LYS A 138 -1.88 3.51 -15.95
CA LYS A 138 -2.55 4.55 -15.16
C LYS A 138 -1.82 4.84 -13.84
N ALA A 139 -1.28 3.82 -13.19
CA ALA A 139 -0.47 3.96 -11.98
C ALA A 139 0.79 4.80 -12.25
N ARG A 140 1.52 4.53 -13.34
CA ARG A 140 2.69 5.32 -13.76
C ARG A 140 2.31 6.78 -14.01
N GLU A 141 1.17 7.03 -14.69
CA GLU A 141 0.65 8.37 -14.91
C GLU A 141 0.35 9.08 -13.58
N ASN A 142 -0.35 8.43 -12.65
CA ASN A 142 -0.71 9.00 -11.36
C ASN A 142 0.52 9.34 -10.51
N VAL A 143 1.51 8.45 -10.48
CA VAL A 143 2.79 8.65 -9.78
C VAL A 143 3.57 9.82 -10.39
N ALA A 144 3.62 9.93 -11.73
CA ALA A 144 4.27 11.03 -12.43
C ALA A 144 3.56 12.37 -12.13
N GLN A 145 2.22 12.41 -12.16
CA GLN A 145 1.44 13.61 -11.81
C GLN A 145 1.66 14.06 -10.36
N ALA A 146 1.85 13.10 -9.43
CA ALA A 146 2.21 13.39 -8.05
C ALA A 146 3.67 13.89 -7.90
N GLY A 147 4.47 13.84 -8.97
CA GLY A 147 5.89 14.20 -8.95
C GLY A 147 6.75 13.24 -8.15
N LEU A 148 6.41 11.93 -8.16
CA LEU A 148 7.08 10.86 -7.41
C LEU A 148 7.70 9.80 -8.33
N GLY A 149 7.77 10.06 -9.64
CA GLY A 149 8.20 9.09 -10.65
C GLY A 149 9.62 8.57 -10.47
N ASP A 150 10.50 9.37 -9.92
CA ASP A 150 11.90 9.05 -9.61
C ASP A 150 12.05 8.09 -8.40
N LEU A 151 11.01 7.96 -7.59
CA LEU A 151 11.00 7.13 -6.38
C LEU A 151 10.17 5.83 -6.53
N VAL A 152 9.59 5.59 -7.72
CA VAL A 152 8.67 4.45 -7.90
C VAL A 152 9.02 3.66 -9.15
N GLU A 153 9.22 2.36 -8.96
CA GLU A 153 9.33 1.37 -10.03
C GLU A 153 8.06 0.50 -10.04
N ILE A 154 7.28 0.52 -11.12
CA ILE A 154 6.10 -0.35 -11.27
C ILE A 154 6.41 -1.47 -12.24
N ARG A 155 6.44 -2.69 -11.75
CA ARG A 155 6.69 -3.92 -12.49
C ARG A 155 5.37 -4.54 -12.95
N GLU A 156 5.23 -4.66 -14.27
CA GLU A 156 4.07 -5.28 -14.91
C GLU A 156 4.22 -6.79 -14.95
N GLY A 157 3.18 -7.53 -14.54
CA GLY A 157 3.10 -8.98 -14.65
C GLY A 157 2.87 -9.69 -13.32
N ASP A 158 3.10 -11.02 -13.33
CA ASP A 158 2.94 -11.86 -12.14
C ASP A 158 3.95 -11.47 -11.06
N ALA A 159 3.45 -11.14 -9.87
CA ALA A 159 4.28 -10.77 -8.74
C ALA A 159 5.27 -11.86 -8.32
N GLN A 160 4.93 -13.13 -8.51
CA GLN A 160 5.83 -14.24 -8.24
C GLN A 160 7.05 -14.26 -9.15
N GLU A 161 6.97 -13.63 -10.33
CA GLU A 161 8.09 -13.45 -11.25
C GLU A 161 8.73 -12.07 -11.07
N THR A 162 7.91 -11.01 -11.08
CA THR A 162 8.40 -9.63 -11.07
C THR A 162 9.08 -9.22 -9.75
N LEU A 163 8.70 -9.85 -8.63
CA LEU A 163 9.31 -9.60 -7.31
C LEU A 163 10.32 -10.68 -6.88
N ARG A 164 10.59 -11.70 -7.70
CA ARG A 164 11.48 -12.81 -7.34
C ARG A 164 12.93 -12.37 -7.15
N ASN A 165 13.43 -11.58 -8.08
CA ASN A 165 14.85 -11.19 -8.14
C ASN A 165 15.03 -9.74 -7.68
N LEU A 166 14.65 -9.45 -6.43
CA LEU A 166 14.94 -8.17 -5.82
C LEU A 166 16.39 -8.10 -5.35
N GLU A 167 17.07 -7.04 -5.72
CA GLU A 167 18.40 -6.73 -5.18
C GLU A 167 18.27 -5.95 -3.87
N GLY A 168 19.28 -6.10 -3.00
CA GLY A 168 19.35 -5.38 -1.74
C GLY A 168 18.35 -5.83 -0.68
N THR A 169 18.32 -5.12 0.43
CA THR A 169 17.44 -5.37 1.57
C THR A 169 16.17 -4.54 1.49
N VAL A 170 15.07 -5.07 2.03
CA VAL A 170 13.75 -4.45 2.06
C VAL A 170 13.41 -4.02 3.48
N ASP A 171 12.97 -2.77 3.64
CA ASP A 171 12.60 -2.17 4.92
C ASP A 171 11.14 -2.38 5.27
N MET A 172 10.27 -2.38 4.24
CA MET A 172 8.84 -2.53 4.41
C MET A 172 8.23 -3.27 3.22
N VAL A 173 7.21 -4.09 3.49
CA VAL A 173 6.36 -4.73 2.48
C VAL A 173 4.91 -4.35 2.74
N PHE A 174 4.20 -3.91 1.70
CA PHE A 174 2.75 -3.79 1.71
C PHE A 174 2.12 -4.85 0.81
N VAL A 175 1.18 -5.62 1.36
CA VAL A 175 0.56 -6.78 0.70
C VAL A 175 -0.93 -6.52 0.54
N ASP A 176 -1.36 -6.16 -0.66
CA ASP A 176 -2.78 -5.89 -1.01
C ASP A 176 -3.17 -6.39 -2.42
N GLY A 177 -2.47 -7.39 -2.93
CA GLY A 177 -2.77 -8.04 -4.20
C GLY A 177 -3.77 -9.19 -4.09
N HIS A 178 -3.62 -10.20 -4.98
CA HIS A 178 -4.46 -11.40 -4.98
C HIS A 178 -4.27 -12.22 -3.70
N LYS A 179 -5.36 -12.54 -3.02
CA LYS A 179 -5.32 -13.03 -1.63
C LYS A 179 -4.69 -14.41 -1.47
N ASP A 180 -4.85 -15.28 -2.46
CA ASP A 180 -4.23 -16.62 -2.45
C ASP A 180 -2.69 -16.58 -2.51
N LEU A 181 -2.12 -15.45 -2.97
CA LEU A 181 -0.66 -15.29 -3.12
C LEU A 181 0.03 -14.66 -1.91
N TYR A 182 -0.70 -14.17 -0.89
CA TYR A 182 -0.11 -13.47 0.25
C TYR A 182 1.02 -14.26 0.92
N LEU A 183 0.77 -15.53 1.22
CA LEU A 183 1.76 -16.36 1.90
C LEU A 183 2.98 -16.68 1.00
N SER A 184 2.75 -16.96 -0.28
CA SER A 184 3.84 -17.26 -1.23
C SER A 184 4.72 -16.04 -1.48
N ILE A 185 4.13 -14.85 -1.66
CA ILE A 185 4.85 -13.58 -1.81
C ILE A 185 5.61 -13.25 -0.53
N LEU A 186 5.00 -13.36 0.65
CA LEU A 186 5.71 -13.13 1.90
C LEU A 186 6.93 -14.04 2.04
N LYS A 187 6.76 -15.34 1.84
CA LYS A 187 7.86 -16.32 1.92
C LYS A 187 8.98 -16.01 0.93
N MET A 188 8.64 -15.62 -0.28
CA MET A 188 9.59 -15.24 -1.32
C MET A 188 10.39 -13.99 -0.93
N LEU A 189 9.75 -12.99 -0.30
CA LEU A 189 10.39 -11.73 0.11
C LEU A 189 11.12 -11.83 1.45
N THR A 190 10.76 -12.80 2.31
CA THR A 190 11.33 -12.94 3.66
C THR A 190 12.87 -12.94 3.70
N PRO A 191 13.60 -13.62 2.79
CA PRO A 191 15.08 -13.59 2.78
C PRO A 191 15.67 -12.21 2.50
N ARG A 192 14.89 -11.27 1.96
CA ARG A 192 15.29 -9.90 1.66
C ARG A 192 14.92 -8.90 2.75
N LEU A 193 14.08 -9.29 3.71
CA LEU A 193 13.68 -8.42 4.81
C LEU A 193 14.82 -8.24 5.80
N ARG A 194 15.19 -6.99 6.07
CA ARG A 194 16.13 -6.73 7.19
C ARG A 194 15.46 -7.06 8.53
N LYS A 195 16.28 -7.23 9.55
CA LYS A 195 15.77 -7.26 10.93
C LYS A 195 15.07 -5.94 11.26
N GLY A 196 13.89 -6.03 11.88
CA GLY A 196 13.01 -4.87 12.12
C GLY A 196 12.23 -4.36 10.91
N ALA A 197 12.35 -5.02 9.74
CA ALA A 197 11.48 -4.69 8.61
C ALA A 197 10.02 -4.94 8.94
N VAL A 198 9.14 -4.12 8.36
CA VAL A 198 7.70 -4.17 8.62
C VAL A 198 6.97 -4.80 7.43
N VAL A 199 6.02 -5.68 7.72
CA VAL A 199 5.06 -6.21 6.75
C VAL A 199 3.66 -5.78 7.15
N VAL A 200 2.96 -5.09 6.25
CA VAL A 200 1.57 -4.68 6.40
C VAL A 200 0.73 -5.42 5.37
N ALA A 201 -0.31 -6.13 5.79
CA ALA A 201 -1.21 -6.84 4.88
C ALA A 201 -2.67 -6.45 5.13
N ASP A 202 -3.38 -6.12 4.05
CA ASP A 202 -4.77 -5.65 4.11
C ASP A 202 -5.79 -6.79 3.95
N ASN A 203 -7.07 -6.48 4.23
CA ASN A 203 -8.26 -7.31 4.01
C ASN A 203 -8.32 -8.62 4.83
N ILE A 204 -7.68 -8.66 6.00
CA ILE A 204 -7.58 -9.86 6.83
C ILE A 204 -8.96 -10.39 7.26
N TYR A 205 -9.91 -9.51 7.59
CA TYR A 205 -11.24 -9.91 8.03
C TYR A 205 -12.14 -10.29 6.88
N THR A 206 -12.10 -9.53 5.78
CA THR A 206 -12.93 -9.77 4.59
C THR A 206 -12.62 -11.12 3.94
N PHE A 207 -11.33 -11.47 3.86
CA PHE A 207 -10.87 -12.74 3.26
C PHE A 207 -10.34 -13.74 4.29
N ARG A 208 -10.95 -13.77 5.48
CA ARG A 208 -10.46 -14.55 6.63
C ARG A 208 -10.15 -16.00 6.33
N ARG A 209 -10.99 -16.67 5.50
CA ARG A 209 -10.77 -18.09 5.15
C ARG A 209 -9.57 -18.25 4.24
N THR A 210 -9.48 -17.46 3.19
CA THR A 210 -8.38 -17.48 2.21
C THR A 210 -7.06 -17.10 2.86
N LEU A 211 -7.07 -16.07 3.73
CA LEU A 211 -5.88 -15.55 4.40
C LEU A 211 -5.50 -16.32 5.69
N ALA A 212 -6.29 -17.31 6.12
CA ALA A 212 -5.97 -18.10 7.32
C ALA A 212 -4.56 -18.75 7.29
N PRO A 213 -4.05 -19.28 6.17
CA PRO A 213 -2.68 -19.79 6.11
C PRO A 213 -1.62 -18.68 6.32
N TYR A 214 -1.84 -17.49 5.73
CA TYR A 214 -0.98 -16.33 5.90
C TYR A 214 -0.96 -15.88 7.37
N VAL A 215 -2.14 -15.68 7.97
CA VAL A 215 -2.27 -15.22 9.36
C VAL A 215 -1.62 -16.21 10.32
N ARG A 216 -1.85 -17.52 10.17
CA ARG A 216 -1.18 -18.53 11.00
C ARG A 216 0.34 -18.46 10.88
N TYR A 217 0.86 -18.25 9.66
CA TYR A 217 2.29 -18.15 9.42
C TYR A 217 2.93 -16.97 10.11
N ILE A 218 2.37 -15.76 9.97
CA ILE A 218 2.93 -14.54 10.58
C ILE A 218 2.72 -14.46 12.09
N SER A 219 1.72 -15.18 12.63
CA SER A 219 1.43 -15.21 14.07
C SER A 219 2.30 -16.22 14.83
N ASP A 220 3.02 -17.08 14.14
CA ASP A 220 3.98 -18.00 14.74
C ASP A 220 5.38 -17.37 14.72
N SER A 221 5.88 -16.95 15.88
CA SER A 221 7.18 -16.30 16.00
C SER A 221 8.35 -17.13 15.52
N ARG A 222 8.20 -18.47 15.46
CA ARG A 222 9.20 -19.39 14.88
C ARG A 222 9.46 -19.13 13.40
N ASN A 223 8.52 -18.52 12.69
CA ASN A 223 8.69 -18.05 11.31
C ASN A 223 9.44 -16.72 11.22
N GLY A 224 9.87 -16.16 12.35
CA GLY A 224 10.68 -14.95 12.43
C GLY A 224 9.89 -13.66 12.30
N PHE A 225 8.64 -13.64 12.76
CA PHE A 225 7.78 -12.46 12.82
C PHE A 225 7.10 -12.33 14.18
N ASN A 226 6.91 -11.09 14.65
CA ASN A 226 5.89 -10.74 15.64
C ASN A 226 4.79 -9.98 14.92
N SER A 227 3.52 -10.33 15.22
CA SER A 227 2.39 -9.84 14.43
C SER A 227 1.17 -9.54 15.29
N VAL A 228 0.40 -8.53 14.86
CA VAL A 228 -0.92 -8.19 15.40
C VAL A 228 -1.87 -7.87 14.26
N VAL A 229 -3.15 -8.19 14.40
CA VAL A 229 -4.18 -7.76 13.45
C VAL A 229 -4.93 -6.58 14.07
N LEU A 230 -4.84 -5.43 13.39
CA LEU A 230 -5.46 -4.17 13.77
C LEU A 230 -6.88 -4.07 13.18
N HIS A 231 -7.81 -3.47 13.93
CA HIS A 231 -9.15 -3.11 13.46
C HIS A 231 -9.11 -1.82 12.62
N LEU A 232 -8.34 -1.85 11.53
CA LEU A 232 -8.26 -0.77 10.57
C LEU A 232 -8.91 -1.24 9.27
N LYS A 233 -9.98 -0.58 8.81
CA LYS A 233 -10.79 -0.95 7.65
C LYS A 233 -11.24 -2.43 7.70
N ASP A 234 -10.81 -3.24 6.75
CA ASP A 234 -11.16 -4.65 6.58
C ASP A 234 -10.20 -5.60 7.36
N GLY A 235 -9.54 -5.09 8.37
CA GLY A 235 -8.51 -5.79 9.14
C GLY A 235 -7.14 -5.68 8.47
N THR A 236 -6.19 -5.09 9.20
CA THR A 236 -4.80 -4.91 8.72
C THR A 236 -3.85 -5.69 9.63
N ALA A 237 -3.14 -6.68 9.09
CA ALA A 237 -2.06 -7.32 9.82
C ALA A 237 -0.81 -6.43 9.77
N TYR A 238 -0.26 -6.15 10.94
CA TYR A 238 1.00 -5.45 11.14
C TYR A 238 2.01 -6.43 11.72
N SER A 239 3.12 -6.63 11.07
CA SER A 239 4.13 -7.62 11.45
C SER A 239 5.53 -7.02 11.39
N VAL A 240 6.39 -7.41 12.33
CA VAL A 240 7.80 -7.01 12.37
C VAL A 240 8.69 -8.24 12.22
N ARG A 241 9.70 -8.15 11.35
CA ARG A 241 10.73 -9.17 11.16
C ARG A 241 11.68 -9.21 12.37
N LEU A 242 11.86 -10.38 12.99
CA LEU A 242 12.74 -10.61 14.14
C LEU A 242 14.21 -10.69 13.74
#